data_178cd085bf23b40b6806f823ba1f45e8
#
_entry.id   178cd085bf23b40b6806f823ba1f45e8
#
_cell.length_a   1.000
_cell.length_b   1.000
_cell.length_c   1.000
_cell.angle_alpha   90.00
_cell.angle_beta   90.00
_cell.angle_gamma   90.00
#
_symmetry.space_group_name_H-M   'P 1'
#
loop_
_entity.id
_entity.type
_entity.pdbx_description
1 polymer ?
#
loop_
_entity_poly.entity_id
_entity_poly.type
_entity_poly.pdbx_seq_one_letter_code
_entity_poly.pdbx_strand_id
1 'polypeptide(L)'
;MARLAIRAPLAWLGPGRATPDVQVTCEGGSIVEVGRFGPVRDTDELIAVDGFLMPAGADRHVHVELGDPGTIVRRGVTAVRDLAWPPERIFPLAEASEMPGFNGPLIRSAGPMLTAAGGYPTQAGWAPEGTGREVVDPDGAAAAISELARRGAVAIKVSLNAEAGPTPGDAVLAAICDAAAGADLPVTAHAQGTGQVARALGAGVGELAHTPWSERLDDATIAAAAERQRWVSTLDIHGFGRDTPELRCALDNLTRFHRAGGEVVYGTDLGNGPIPSGVHVPELRWLRAAGLTTEECLEAFVRAPIEVGAPADLLVVGESPLGDVAALDEIRLVVRAGEVVAGDSSTMD
;
A
#
# COMPACT_ATOMS: atom_id res chain seq x y z
N MET A 1 -22.27 -19.56 1.01
CA MET A 1 -22.00 -18.39 0.16
C MET A 1 -21.98 -18.86 -1.29
N ALA A 2 -22.39 -18.03 -2.25
CA ALA A 2 -22.29 -18.38 -3.66
C ALA A 2 -20.82 -18.55 -4.02
N ARG A 3 -20.52 -19.49 -4.94
CA ARG A 3 -19.18 -19.61 -5.54
C ARG A 3 -19.17 -18.76 -6.82
N LEU A 4 -18.09 -18.05 -7.00
CA LEU A 4 -17.83 -17.24 -8.19
C LEU A 4 -16.68 -17.87 -8.98
N ALA A 5 -16.92 -18.24 -10.22
CA ALA A 5 -15.92 -18.69 -11.17
C ALA A 5 -15.66 -17.60 -12.23
N ILE A 6 -14.40 -17.19 -12.41
CA ILE A 6 -14.01 -16.19 -13.41
C ILE A 6 -13.11 -16.88 -14.43
N ARG A 7 -13.45 -16.71 -15.71
CA ARG A 7 -12.67 -17.18 -16.86
C ARG A 7 -12.07 -16.01 -17.61
N ALA A 8 -10.77 -16.07 -17.85
CA ALA A 8 -10.06 -15.08 -18.64
C ALA A 8 -9.16 -15.75 -19.69
N PRO A 9 -9.06 -15.19 -20.92
CA PRO A 9 -8.21 -15.74 -21.97
C PRO A 9 -6.73 -15.65 -21.62
N LEU A 10 -6.35 -14.70 -20.75
CA LEU A 10 -4.99 -14.52 -20.25
C LEU A 10 -5.02 -13.99 -18.83
N ALA A 11 -4.14 -14.50 -17.97
CA ALA A 11 -3.98 -14.04 -16.59
C ALA A 11 -2.51 -13.94 -16.19
N TRP A 12 -2.20 -12.98 -15.31
CA TRP A 12 -0.98 -12.96 -14.53
C TRP A 12 -1.30 -13.41 -13.10
N LEU A 13 -0.78 -14.57 -12.73
CA LEU A 13 -1.04 -15.18 -11.42
C LEU A 13 -0.03 -14.75 -10.34
N GLY A 14 0.97 -13.97 -10.72
CA GLY A 14 2.10 -13.54 -9.90
C GLY A 14 3.40 -13.68 -10.67
N PRO A 15 4.56 -13.36 -10.07
CA PRO A 15 5.86 -13.32 -10.73
C PRO A 15 6.16 -14.54 -11.62
N GLY A 16 6.50 -14.27 -12.88
CA GLY A 16 6.83 -15.32 -13.87
C GLY A 16 5.67 -16.22 -14.29
N ARG A 17 4.41 -15.92 -13.91
CA ARG A 17 3.26 -16.81 -14.13
C ARG A 17 2.16 -16.17 -14.98
N ALA A 18 2.49 -15.73 -16.20
CA ALA A 18 1.49 -15.37 -17.20
C ALA A 18 0.93 -16.67 -17.86
N THR A 19 -0.39 -16.88 -17.78
CA THR A 19 -1.02 -18.17 -18.14
C THR A 19 -2.26 -17.92 -19.00
N PRO A 20 -2.42 -18.64 -20.14
CA PRO A 20 -3.63 -18.55 -20.95
C PRO A 20 -4.76 -19.44 -20.42
N ASP A 21 -6.00 -19.13 -20.79
CA ASP A 21 -7.21 -19.92 -20.55
C ASP A 21 -7.41 -20.25 -19.06
N VAL A 22 -7.32 -19.25 -18.20
CA VAL A 22 -7.37 -19.42 -16.75
C VAL A 22 -8.79 -19.31 -16.21
N GLN A 23 -9.15 -20.26 -15.36
CA GLN A 23 -10.32 -20.19 -14.48
C GLN A 23 -9.87 -20.05 -13.03
N VAL A 24 -10.40 -19.05 -12.34
CA VAL A 24 -10.23 -18.84 -10.90
C VAL A 24 -11.59 -19.00 -10.24
N THR A 25 -11.69 -19.86 -9.23
CA THR A 25 -12.93 -20.04 -8.47
C THR A 25 -12.73 -19.54 -7.05
N CYS A 26 -13.68 -18.71 -6.60
CA CYS A 26 -13.71 -18.07 -5.29
C CYS A 26 -14.87 -18.60 -4.46
N GLU A 27 -14.65 -18.77 -3.15
CA GLU A 27 -15.67 -19.16 -2.17
C GLU A 27 -15.30 -18.59 -0.80
N GLY A 28 -16.26 -17.99 -0.09
CA GLY A 28 -16.04 -17.49 1.26
C GLY A 28 -14.95 -16.44 1.41
N GLY A 29 -14.72 -15.62 0.38
CA GLY A 29 -13.70 -14.56 0.37
C GLY A 29 -12.30 -15.03 0.00
N SER A 30 -12.11 -16.30 -0.33
CA SER A 30 -10.82 -16.90 -0.68
C SER A 30 -10.87 -17.57 -2.05
N ILE A 31 -9.71 -17.68 -2.69
CA ILE A 31 -9.54 -18.48 -3.91
C ILE A 31 -9.49 -19.96 -3.51
N VAL A 32 -10.38 -20.78 -4.09
CA VAL A 32 -10.44 -22.21 -3.78
C VAL A 32 -9.94 -23.10 -4.92
N GLU A 33 -9.87 -22.55 -6.14
CA GLU A 33 -9.37 -23.27 -7.31
C GLU A 33 -8.74 -22.31 -8.31
N VAL A 34 -7.61 -22.71 -8.90
CA VAL A 34 -6.94 -22.02 -10.00
C VAL A 34 -6.52 -23.07 -11.01
N GLY A 35 -6.95 -22.93 -12.27
CA GLY A 35 -6.62 -23.90 -13.31
C GLY A 35 -7.01 -23.43 -14.71
N ARG A 36 -6.97 -24.34 -15.68
CA ARG A 36 -7.51 -24.10 -17.03
C ARG A 36 -9.04 -24.16 -16.99
N PHE A 37 -9.68 -23.66 -18.04
CA PHE A 37 -11.13 -23.78 -18.20
C PHE A 37 -11.58 -25.22 -17.96
N GLY A 38 -12.50 -25.40 -17.02
CA GLY A 38 -13.03 -26.67 -16.62
C GLY A 38 -14.54 -26.59 -16.33
N PRO A 39 -15.18 -27.70 -15.95
CA PRO A 39 -16.59 -27.67 -15.58
C PRO A 39 -16.79 -26.80 -14.31
N VAL A 40 -17.88 -26.02 -14.32
CA VAL A 40 -18.39 -25.31 -13.15
C VAL A 40 -19.62 -26.06 -12.62
N ARG A 41 -19.91 -25.91 -11.33
CA ARG A 41 -21.13 -26.50 -10.74
C ARG A 41 -22.34 -25.67 -11.21
N ASP A 42 -23.50 -26.30 -11.33
CA ASP A 42 -24.75 -25.61 -11.72
C ASP A 42 -25.13 -24.48 -10.72
N THR A 43 -24.58 -24.50 -9.51
CA THR A 43 -24.78 -23.48 -8.47
C THR A 43 -23.76 -22.38 -8.45
N ASP A 44 -22.71 -22.47 -9.29
CA ASP A 44 -21.64 -21.48 -9.35
C ASP A 44 -22.07 -20.31 -10.28
N GLU A 45 -21.81 -19.09 -9.86
CA GLU A 45 -21.87 -17.94 -10.74
C GLU A 45 -20.65 -17.97 -11.64
N LEU A 46 -20.84 -17.95 -12.97
CA LEU A 46 -19.76 -17.94 -13.94
C LEU A 46 -19.69 -16.59 -14.64
N ILE A 47 -18.51 -15.97 -14.57
CA ILE A 47 -18.16 -14.76 -15.29
C ILE A 47 -17.06 -15.09 -16.30
N ALA A 48 -17.37 -15.00 -17.59
CA ALA A 48 -16.37 -15.04 -18.65
C ALA A 48 -16.01 -13.61 -19.07
N VAL A 49 -14.74 -13.26 -18.99
CA VAL A 49 -14.26 -11.92 -19.32
C VAL A 49 -13.43 -11.94 -20.59
N ASP A 50 -13.58 -10.89 -21.39
CA ASP A 50 -12.68 -10.57 -22.51
C ASP A 50 -11.69 -9.52 -22.02
N GLY A 51 -10.54 -9.98 -21.47
CA GLY A 51 -9.55 -9.12 -20.87
C GLY A 51 -8.46 -9.89 -20.16
N PHE A 52 -7.64 -9.16 -19.43
CA PHE A 52 -6.51 -9.69 -18.67
C PHE A 52 -6.83 -9.76 -17.19
N LEU A 53 -6.79 -10.96 -16.60
CA LEU A 53 -7.03 -11.20 -15.18
C LEU A 53 -5.73 -11.10 -14.39
N MET A 54 -5.76 -10.40 -13.23
CA MET A 54 -4.65 -10.29 -12.32
C MET A 54 -5.13 -10.14 -10.87
N PRO A 55 -4.24 -10.26 -9.86
CA PRO A 55 -4.57 -9.85 -8.50
C PRO A 55 -4.94 -8.37 -8.46
N ALA A 56 -5.87 -7.99 -7.59
CA ALA A 56 -6.20 -6.59 -7.37
C ALA A 56 -5.11 -5.83 -6.61
N GLY A 57 -5.14 -4.51 -6.74
CA GLY A 57 -4.14 -3.63 -6.16
C GLY A 57 -4.26 -3.46 -4.65
N ALA A 58 -3.13 -3.10 -4.05
CA ALA A 58 -3.05 -2.66 -2.67
C ALA A 58 -2.18 -1.40 -2.57
N ASP A 59 -2.69 -0.38 -1.87
CA ASP A 59 -1.97 0.86 -1.61
C ASP A 59 -1.43 0.85 -0.17
N ARG A 60 -0.10 0.92 -0.05
CA ARG A 60 0.59 0.79 1.25
C ARG A 60 0.70 2.11 2.01
N HIS A 61 0.24 3.22 1.42
CA HIS A 61 0.21 4.51 2.09
C HIS A 61 -0.97 5.36 1.63
N VAL A 62 -1.97 5.45 2.47
CA VAL A 62 -3.14 6.32 2.26
C VAL A 62 -3.51 7.03 3.56
N HIS A 63 -4.29 8.12 3.41
CA HIS A 63 -5.13 8.70 4.46
C HIS A 63 -6.58 8.48 4.01
N VAL A 64 -7.15 7.32 4.34
CA VAL A 64 -8.34 6.76 3.68
C VAL A 64 -9.58 7.65 3.76
N GLU A 65 -9.73 8.39 4.86
CA GLU A 65 -10.87 9.32 5.04
C GLU A 65 -10.71 10.66 4.31
N LEU A 66 -9.56 10.92 3.68
CA LEU A 66 -9.39 12.02 2.71
C LEU A 66 -9.76 11.61 1.29
N GLY A 67 -10.06 10.32 1.07
CA GLY A 67 -10.62 9.77 -0.16
C GLY A 67 -12.06 9.27 0.02
N ASP A 68 -12.57 8.59 -1.00
CA ASP A 68 -13.84 7.84 -0.94
C ASP A 68 -13.57 6.34 -1.00
N PRO A 69 -13.78 5.59 0.11
CA PRO A 69 -13.53 4.14 0.14
C PRO A 69 -14.24 3.37 -0.97
N GLY A 70 -15.48 3.73 -1.29
CA GLY A 70 -16.23 3.09 -2.38
C GLY A 70 -15.59 3.32 -3.75
N THR A 71 -15.03 4.49 -3.99
CA THR A 71 -14.30 4.78 -5.22
C THR A 71 -12.93 4.07 -5.24
N ILE A 72 -12.22 4.01 -4.11
CA ILE A 72 -10.95 3.29 -4.01
C ILE A 72 -11.11 1.85 -4.49
N VAL A 73 -12.11 1.12 -3.94
CA VAL A 73 -12.30 -0.29 -4.30
C VAL A 73 -12.78 -0.48 -5.73
N ARG A 74 -13.74 0.33 -6.20
CA ARG A 74 -14.25 0.24 -7.58
C ARG A 74 -13.19 0.58 -8.62
N ARG A 75 -12.14 1.29 -8.24
CA ARG A 75 -11.01 1.62 -9.10
C ARG A 75 -9.78 0.73 -8.84
N GLY A 76 -10.02 -0.55 -8.50
CA GLY A 76 -9.03 -1.62 -8.55
C GLY A 76 -8.08 -1.74 -7.35
N VAL A 77 -8.25 -0.94 -6.30
CA VAL A 77 -7.48 -1.06 -5.05
C VAL A 77 -8.38 -1.70 -3.98
N THR A 78 -8.17 -2.98 -3.69
CA THR A 78 -9.00 -3.77 -2.77
C THR A 78 -8.45 -3.82 -1.35
N ALA A 79 -7.22 -3.36 -1.12
CA ALA A 79 -6.63 -3.25 0.20
C ALA A 79 -5.83 -1.95 0.33
N VAL A 80 -5.90 -1.32 1.49
CA VAL A 80 -5.14 -0.10 1.79
C VAL A 80 -4.52 -0.17 3.18
N ARG A 81 -3.40 0.55 3.36
CA ARG A 81 -2.82 0.78 4.68
C ARG A 81 -2.85 2.28 4.98
N ASP A 82 -3.69 2.65 5.95
CA ASP A 82 -3.75 4.00 6.48
C ASP A 82 -2.58 4.25 7.45
N LEU A 83 -1.79 5.28 7.18
CA LEU A 83 -0.57 5.56 7.92
C LEU A 83 -0.63 6.80 8.81
N ALA A 84 -1.77 7.40 9.02
CA ALA A 84 -2.04 8.30 10.15
C ALA A 84 -3.48 8.80 10.13
N TRP A 85 -4.25 8.43 11.13
CA TRP A 85 -5.59 8.99 11.36
C TRP A 85 -5.96 8.90 12.84
N PRO A 86 -6.93 9.72 13.32
CA PRO A 86 -7.41 9.64 14.71
C PRO A 86 -7.90 8.23 15.05
N PRO A 87 -7.40 7.62 16.13
CA PRO A 87 -7.67 6.21 16.45
C PRO A 87 -9.15 5.90 16.66
N GLU A 88 -9.94 6.89 17.14
CA GLU A 88 -11.38 6.74 17.38
C GLU A 88 -12.20 6.66 16.08
N ARG A 89 -11.60 7.02 14.96
CA ARG A 89 -12.22 6.96 13.63
C ARG A 89 -11.69 5.79 12.83
N ILE A 90 -10.36 5.63 12.79
CA ILE A 90 -9.74 4.68 11.85
C ILE A 90 -9.87 3.21 12.29
N PHE A 91 -9.76 2.89 13.57
CA PHE A 91 -9.88 1.50 14.01
C PHE A 91 -11.30 0.94 13.84
N PRO A 92 -12.39 1.66 14.20
CA PRO A 92 -13.74 1.19 13.85
C PRO A 92 -13.98 1.06 12.35
N LEU A 93 -13.40 1.94 11.53
CA LEU A 93 -13.50 1.85 10.07
C LEU A 93 -12.72 0.63 9.53
N ALA A 94 -11.54 0.35 10.08
CA ALA A 94 -10.76 -0.83 9.74
C ALA A 94 -11.50 -2.13 10.09
N GLU A 95 -12.11 -2.21 11.28
CA GLU A 95 -12.95 -3.34 11.70
C GLU A 95 -14.17 -3.49 10.78
N ALA A 96 -14.88 -2.40 10.48
CA ALA A 96 -16.01 -2.42 9.55
C ALA A 96 -15.60 -2.90 8.16
N SER A 97 -14.37 -2.63 7.71
CA SER A 97 -13.87 -3.04 6.41
C SER A 97 -13.70 -4.55 6.24
N GLU A 98 -13.68 -5.30 7.33
CA GLU A 98 -13.62 -6.78 7.32
C GLU A 98 -15.00 -7.43 7.18
N MET A 99 -16.06 -6.65 7.39
CA MET A 99 -17.42 -7.17 7.33
C MET A 99 -17.90 -7.37 5.89
N PRO A 100 -18.67 -8.44 5.61
CA PRO A 100 -19.32 -8.61 4.32
C PRO A 100 -20.16 -7.38 3.92
N GLY A 101 -20.14 -7.01 2.64
CA GLY A 101 -20.93 -5.91 2.12
C GLY A 101 -20.35 -4.52 2.43
N PHE A 102 -19.17 -4.41 3.04
CA PHE A 102 -18.51 -3.11 3.22
C PHE A 102 -18.15 -2.50 1.85
N ASN A 103 -18.66 -1.31 1.58
CA ASN A 103 -18.39 -0.59 0.34
C ASN A 103 -17.05 0.15 0.39
N GLY A 104 -15.96 -0.59 0.28
CA GLY A 104 -14.60 -0.05 0.33
C GLY A 104 -13.54 -1.16 0.30
N PRO A 105 -12.25 -0.80 0.30
CA PRO A 105 -11.16 -1.76 0.37
C PRO A 105 -11.05 -2.38 1.77
N LEU A 106 -10.28 -3.44 1.93
CA LEU A 106 -9.79 -3.86 3.23
C LEU A 106 -8.86 -2.78 3.79
N ILE A 107 -9.18 -2.26 4.97
CA ILE A 107 -8.40 -1.19 5.61
C ILE A 107 -7.55 -1.80 6.73
N ARG A 108 -6.26 -1.55 6.65
CA ARG A 108 -5.30 -1.80 7.72
C ARG A 108 -4.74 -0.47 8.20
N SER A 109 -4.56 -0.26 9.49
CA SER A 109 -4.15 1.04 9.99
C SER A 109 -3.01 0.97 11.00
N ALA A 110 -2.16 2.00 10.97
CA ALA A 110 -1.19 2.28 12.02
C ALA A 110 -1.80 3.08 13.20
N GLY A 111 -3.00 3.67 13.02
CA GLY A 111 -3.53 4.64 13.97
C GLY A 111 -2.81 6.00 13.84
N PRO A 112 -2.58 6.71 14.94
CA PRO A 112 -1.95 8.03 14.90
C PRO A 112 -0.45 7.92 14.61
N MET A 113 0.11 8.97 14.01
CA MET A 113 1.55 9.12 13.81
C MET A 113 2.21 9.56 15.12
N LEU A 114 3.17 8.75 15.63
CA LEU A 114 3.96 9.11 16.81
C LEU A 114 4.95 10.21 16.46
N THR A 115 5.04 11.24 17.29
CA THR A 115 5.89 12.42 17.06
C THR A 115 6.39 13.03 18.36
N ALA A 116 7.33 13.96 18.29
CA ALA A 116 7.74 14.78 19.44
C ALA A 116 6.66 15.81 19.81
N ALA A 117 6.77 16.41 20.98
CA ALA A 117 5.90 17.53 21.37
C ALA A 117 5.96 18.68 20.34
N GLY A 118 4.82 19.09 19.79
CA GLY A 118 4.71 20.08 18.71
C GLY A 118 5.27 19.61 17.37
N GLY A 119 5.57 18.34 17.18
CA GLY A 119 6.07 17.78 15.93
C GLY A 119 4.97 17.52 14.90
N TYR A 120 5.37 17.35 13.63
CA TYR A 120 4.45 16.99 12.55
C TYR A 120 3.77 15.64 12.84
N PRO A 121 2.44 15.47 12.64
CA PRO A 121 1.53 16.39 11.96
C PRO A 121 0.65 17.23 12.91
N THR A 122 0.99 17.39 14.18
CA THR A 122 0.11 18.04 15.19
C THR A 122 -0.25 19.48 14.84
N GLN A 123 0.54 20.15 14.01
CA GLN A 123 0.32 21.51 13.54
C GLN A 123 -0.11 21.58 12.06
N ALA A 124 -0.29 20.43 11.40
CA ALA A 124 -0.59 20.37 9.97
C ALA A 124 -2.08 20.64 9.70
N GLY A 125 -2.39 21.55 8.78
CA GLY A 125 -3.78 21.95 8.50
C GLY A 125 -4.65 20.85 7.85
N TRP A 126 -4.07 19.78 7.32
CA TRP A 126 -4.78 18.64 6.75
C TRP A 126 -5.20 17.61 7.81
N ALA A 127 -4.50 17.58 8.94
CA ALA A 127 -4.60 16.54 9.96
C ALA A 127 -5.63 16.94 11.03
N PRO A 128 -6.77 16.23 11.19
CA PRO A 128 -7.65 16.43 12.32
C PRO A 128 -6.95 16.12 13.65
N GLU A 129 -7.47 16.67 14.73
CA GLU A 129 -6.97 16.39 16.08
C GLU A 129 -6.95 14.87 16.34
N GLY A 130 -5.85 14.39 16.93
CA GLY A 130 -5.62 12.96 17.17
C GLY A 130 -4.89 12.20 16.03
N THR A 131 -4.64 12.84 14.89
CA THR A 131 -3.81 12.25 13.81
C THR A 131 -2.34 12.12 14.24
N GLY A 132 -1.82 13.05 15.01
CA GLY A 132 -0.51 12.99 15.64
C GLY A 132 -0.64 12.65 17.14
N ARG A 133 0.23 11.78 17.64
CA ARG A 133 0.35 11.46 19.06
C ARG A 133 1.75 11.81 19.55
N GLU A 134 1.83 12.75 20.47
CA GLU A 134 3.09 13.16 21.05
C GLU A 134 3.64 12.10 22.00
N VAL A 135 4.94 11.82 21.89
CA VAL A 135 5.70 10.90 22.73
C VAL A 135 6.98 11.61 23.17
N VAL A 136 7.12 11.85 24.44
CA VAL A 136 8.17 12.70 25.00
C VAL A 136 9.30 11.94 25.70
N ASP A 137 9.04 10.68 26.07
CA ASP A 137 9.99 9.82 26.77
C ASP A 137 9.82 8.34 26.38
N PRO A 138 10.78 7.45 26.71
CA PRO A 138 10.72 6.03 26.41
C PRO A 138 9.52 5.29 27.00
N ASP A 139 9.09 5.64 28.21
CA ASP A 139 7.97 4.97 28.89
C ASP A 139 6.65 5.33 28.19
N GLY A 140 6.49 6.59 27.79
CA GLY A 140 5.37 7.05 26.99
C GLY A 140 5.32 6.38 25.61
N ALA A 141 6.47 6.12 24.99
CA ALA A 141 6.57 5.36 23.74
C ALA A 141 6.07 3.92 23.92
N ALA A 142 6.55 3.20 24.93
CA ALA A 142 6.13 1.83 25.20
C ALA A 142 4.63 1.73 25.52
N ALA A 143 4.10 2.67 26.30
CA ALA A 143 2.67 2.74 26.63
C ALA A 143 1.81 2.99 25.35
N ALA A 144 2.27 3.90 24.49
CA ALA A 144 1.59 4.20 23.22
C ALA A 144 1.50 2.96 22.32
N ILE A 145 2.60 2.24 22.15
CA ILE A 145 2.65 1.04 21.31
C ILE A 145 1.80 -0.08 21.87
N SER A 146 1.87 -0.33 23.18
CA SER A 146 1.02 -1.31 23.85
C SER A 146 -0.49 -1.03 23.64
N GLU A 147 -0.88 0.23 23.67
CA GLU A 147 -2.27 0.63 23.39
C GLU A 147 -2.63 0.39 21.92
N LEU A 148 -1.79 0.83 20.97
CA LEU A 148 -2.04 0.68 19.55
C LEU A 148 -2.12 -0.78 19.13
N ALA A 149 -1.24 -1.63 19.65
CA ALA A 149 -1.27 -3.07 19.44
C ALA A 149 -2.61 -3.69 19.89
N ARG A 150 -3.10 -3.33 21.10
CA ARG A 150 -4.39 -3.80 21.61
C ARG A 150 -5.58 -3.30 20.77
N ARG A 151 -5.44 -2.18 20.09
CA ARG A 151 -6.47 -1.61 19.19
C ARG A 151 -6.42 -2.20 17.79
N GLY A 152 -5.47 -3.08 17.48
CA GLY A 152 -5.35 -3.74 16.18
C GLY A 152 -4.52 -2.97 15.16
N ALA A 153 -3.62 -2.07 15.59
CA ALA A 153 -2.65 -1.48 14.69
C ALA A 153 -1.80 -2.56 14.01
N VAL A 154 -1.56 -2.41 12.70
CA VAL A 154 -0.75 -3.36 11.91
C VAL A 154 0.68 -2.88 11.68
N ALA A 155 0.98 -1.66 12.08
CA ALA A 155 2.29 -1.03 12.04
C ALA A 155 2.31 0.15 13.03
N ILE A 156 3.49 0.62 13.37
CA ILE A 156 3.69 1.87 14.10
C ILE A 156 4.19 2.93 13.11
N LYS A 157 3.47 4.03 12.99
CA LYS A 157 3.91 5.18 12.17
C LYS A 157 4.63 6.18 13.05
N VAL A 158 5.84 6.61 12.65
CA VAL A 158 6.60 7.66 13.33
C VAL A 158 6.95 8.81 12.38
N SER A 159 6.91 10.04 12.89
CA SER A 159 7.31 11.23 12.15
C SER A 159 8.74 11.63 12.49
N LEU A 160 9.61 11.62 11.49
CA LEU A 160 10.94 12.21 11.50
C LEU A 160 10.98 13.36 10.48
N ASN A 161 9.98 14.28 10.54
CA ASN A 161 9.92 15.46 9.70
C ASN A 161 10.58 16.66 10.39
N ALA A 162 11.90 16.77 10.21
CA ALA A 162 12.69 17.85 10.83
C ALA A 162 12.48 19.23 10.16
N GLU A 163 11.84 19.27 9.00
CA GLU A 163 11.53 20.52 8.29
C GLU A 163 10.22 21.15 8.79
N ALA A 164 9.30 20.32 9.31
CA ALA A 164 7.99 20.78 9.78
C ALA A 164 7.85 20.80 11.31
N GLY A 165 8.94 20.59 12.05
CA GLY A 165 8.91 20.70 13.50
C GLY A 165 9.87 19.75 14.22
N PRO A 166 9.77 19.64 15.56
CA PRO A 166 10.59 18.74 16.35
C PRO A 166 10.32 17.27 15.99
N THR A 167 11.37 16.45 16.05
CA THR A 167 11.28 14.99 15.89
C THR A 167 11.61 14.29 17.18
N PRO A 168 11.13 13.05 17.43
CA PRO A 168 11.50 12.27 18.59
C PRO A 168 13.03 12.19 18.76
N GLY A 169 13.52 12.38 19.96
CA GLY A 169 14.94 12.19 20.25
C GLY A 169 15.37 10.72 20.08
N ASP A 170 16.67 10.47 19.90
CA ASP A 170 17.17 9.12 19.55
C ASP A 170 16.80 8.06 20.59
N ALA A 171 16.79 8.39 21.89
CA ALA A 171 16.36 7.47 22.94
C ALA A 171 14.85 7.12 22.83
N VAL A 172 14.01 8.08 22.46
CA VAL A 172 12.57 7.85 22.26
C VAL A 172 12.35 7.04 20.99
N LEU A 173 13.06 7.36 19.91
CA LEU A 173 12.96 6.62 18.64
C LEU A 173 13.40 5.15 18.81
N ALA A 174 14.48 4.91 19.53
CA ALA A 174 14.94 3.56 19.87
C ALA A 174 13.86 2.81 20.69
N ALA A 175 13.30 3.45 21.72
CA ALA A 175 12.23 2.86 22.53
C ALA A 175 10.95 2.56 21.72
N ILE A 176 10.62 3.39 20.72
CA ILE A 176 9.53 3.11 19.76
C ILE A 176 9.84 1.81 19.01
N CYS A 177 11.05 1.68 18.44
CA CYS A 177 11.43 0.50 17.66
C CYS A 177 11.48 -0.77 18.53
N ASP A 178 12.06 -0.70 19.73
CA ASP A 178 12.15 -1.82 20.67
C ASP A 178 10.77 -2.29 21.13
N ALA A 179 9.89 -1.36 21.51
CA ALA A 179 8.53 -1.69 21.94
C ALA A 179 7.68 -2.25 20.80
N ALA A 180 7.84 -1.72 19.59
CA ALA A 180 7.16 -2.22 18.39
C ALA A 180 7.62 -3.64 18.04
N ALA A 181 8.92 -3.91 18.10
CA ALA A 181 9.47 -5.26 17.93
C ALA A 181 8.93 -6.24 18.97
N GLY A 182 8.82 -5.81 20.24
CA GLY A 182 8.20 -6.61 21.30
C GLY A 182 6.71 -6.91 21.10
N ALA A 183 6.02 -6.13 20.28
CA ALA A 183 4.61 -6.30 19.90
C ALA A 183 4.42 -6.93 18.50
N ASP A 184 5.50 -7.35 17.83
CA ASP A 184 5.51 -7.87 16.45
C ASP A 184 4.90 -6.88 15.44
N LEU A 185 5.16 -5.58 15.64
CA LEU A 185 4.68 -4.52 14.76
C LEU A 185 5.86 -3.88 14.01
N PRO A 186 5.81 -3.80 12.67
CA PRO A 186 6.80 -3.05 11.91
C PRO A 186 6.68 -1.54 12.20
N VAL A 187 7.82 -0.85 12.16
CA VAL A 187 7.86 0.62 12.27
C VAL A 187 8.04 1.21 10.88
N THR A 188 7.13 2.13 10.52
CA THR A 188 7.15 2.90 9.27
C THR A 188 7.42 4.37 9.59
N ALA A 189 8.49 4.96 9.01
CA ALA A 189 8.84 6.36 9.25
C ALA A 189 8.52 7.28 8.08
N HIS A 190 7.93 8.44 8.36
CA HIS A 190 8.02 9.62 7.50
C HIS A 190 9.37 10.28 7.80
N ALA A 191 10.35 10.19 6.89
CA ALA A 191 11.69 10.72 7.07
C ALA A 191 11.93 11.89 6.11
N GLN A 192 11.94 13.11 6.64
CA GLN A 192 12.13 14.36 5.88
C GLN A 192 13.11 15.29 6.59
N GLY A 193 14.02 15.84 5.82
CA GLY A 193 15.14 16.66 6.28
C GLY A 193 16.45 15.86 6.36
N THR A 194 17.57 16.56 6.25
CA THR A 194 18.90 15.97 6.19
C THR A 194 19.20 15.09 7.41
N GLY A 195 19.70 13.88 7.14
CA GLY A 195 20.08 12.89 8.17
C GLY A 195 18.91 12.09 8.77
N GLN A 196 17.65 12.36 8.43
CA GLN A 196 16.52 11.66 9.04
C GLN A 196 16.42 10.20 8.59
N VAL A 197 16.81 9.91 7.34
CA VAL A 197 16.89 8.52 6.85
C VAL A 197 17.96 7.73 7.61
N ALA A 198 19.14 8.30 7.81
CA ALA A 198 20.21 7.66 8.58
C ALA A 198 19.80 7.42 10.04
N ARG A 199 19.07 8.36 10.66
CA ARG A 199 18.50 8.18 12.02
C ARG A 199 17.48 7.05 12.07
N ALA A 200 16.54 7.01 11.12
CA ALA A 200 15.57 5.93 11.01
C ALA A 200 16.26 4.56 10.89
N LEU A 201 17.24 4.46 9.99
CA LEU A 201 18.01 3.26 9.75
C LEU A 201 18.80 2.82 11.01
N GLY A 202 19.45 3.78 11.67
CA GLY A 202 20.23 3.55 12.92
C GLY A 202 19.38 3.08 14.10
N ALA A 203 18.11 3.50 14.16
CA ALA A 203 17.15 3.09 15.18
C ALA A 203 16.46 1.75 14.90
N GLY A 204 16.65 1.15 13.72
CA GLY A 204 16.01 -0.10 13.35
C GLY A 204 14.61 0.05 12.71
N VAL A 205 14.28 1.22 12.17
CA VAL A 205 13.06 1.41 11.38
C VAL A 205 13.11 0.53 10.13
N GLY A 206 12.16 -0.38 9.99
CA GLY A 206 12.11 -1.36 8.91
C GLY A 206 11.46 -0.87 7.62
N GLU A 207 10.77 0.28 7.65
CA GLU A 207 10.10 0.80 6.45
C GLU A 207 10.11 2.32 6.42
N LEU A 208 10.34 2.90 5.23
CA LEU A 208 10.07 4.31 4.98
C LEU A 208 8.71 4.48 4.29
N ALA A 209 7.92 5.41 4.80
CA ALA A 209 6.59 5.72 4.29
C ALA A 209 6.60 6.39 2.92
N HIS A 210 7.74 6.96 2.57
CA HIS A 210 8.00 7.64 1.30
C HIS A 210 9.41 7.30 0.82
N THR A 211 9.60 7.27 -0.48
CA THR A 211 10.94 7.34 -1.05
C THR A 211 11.60 8.64 -0.60
N PRO A 212 12.83 8.61 -0.04
CA PRO A 212 13.52 9.83 0.41
C PRO A 212 13.71 10.84 -0.71
N TRP A 213 13.33 12.10 -0.47
CA TRP A 213 13.35 13.19 -1.47
C TRP A 213 14.03 14.47 -0.99
N SER A 214 14.16 14.65 0.34
CA SER A 214 14.69 15.88 0.94
C SER A 214 16.22 15.94 0.95
N GLU A 215 16.88 14.81 0.70
CA GLU A 215 18.33 14.71 0.56
C GLU A 215 18.71 13.60 -0.42
N ARG A 216 19.80 13.80 -1.15
CA ARG A 216 20.45 12.73 -1.91
C ARG A 216 21.27 11.88 -0.95
N LEU A 217 20.88 10.65 -0.73
CA LEU A 217 21.56 9.73 0.16
C LEU A 217 22.94 9.33 -0.40
N ASP A 218 23.91 9.07 0.47
CA ASP A 218 25.17 8.46 0.08
C ASP A 218 25.01 6.96 -0.22
N ASP A 219 26.00 6.37 -0.89
CA ASP A 219 25.91 4.97 -1.33
C ASP A 219 25.98 3.99 -0.15
N ALA A 220 26.62 4.35 0.94
CA ALA A 220 26.66 3.51 2.14
C ALA A 220 25.28 3.45 2.82
N THR A 221 24.60 4.58 2.92
CA THR A 221 23.23 4.66 3.43
C THR A 221 22.26 3.89 2.53
N ILE A 222 22.38 4.03 1.20
CA ILE A 222 21.58 3.26 0.24
C ILE A 222 21.78 1.74 0.43
N ALA A 223 23.04 1.28 0.48
CA ALA A 223 23.33 -0.14 0.65
C ALA A 223 22.77 -0.69 1.97
N ALA A 224 22.97 0.03 3.07
CA ALA A 224 22.47 -0.36 4.36
C ALA A 224 20.93 -0.33 4.45
N ALA A 225 20.29 0.61 3.77
CA ALA A 225 18.83 0.64 3.68
C ALA A 225 18.29 -0.52 2.84
N ALA A 226 18.91 -0.84 1.70
CA ALA A 226 18.50 -1.95 0.84
C ALA A 226 18.54 -3.33 1.54
N GLU A 227 19.44 -3.50 2.52
CA GLU A 227 19.51 -4.73 3.32
C GLU A 227 18.45 -4.81 4.44
N ARG A 228 17.94 -3.67 4.92
CA ARG A 228 17.21 -3.61 6.20
C ARG A 228 15.87 -2.92 6.15
N GLN A 229 15.58 -2.22 5.06
CA GLN A 229 14.35 -1.45 4.91
C GLN A 229 13.59 -1.82 3.65
N ARG A 230 12.30 -1.57 3.70
CA ARG A 230 11.41 -1.51 2.56
C ARG A 230 10.96 -0.07 2.37
N TRP A 231 10.84 0.39 1.13
CA TRP A 231 10.39 1.74 0.84
C TRP A 231 9.03 1.75 0.14
N VAL A 232 8.10 2.54 0.66
CA VAL A 232 6.86 2.88 -0.03
C VAL A 232 7.16 3.97 -1.05
N SER A 233 6.67 3.82 -2.27
CA SER A 233 7.08 4.66 -3.40
C SER A 233 6.66 6.12 -3.25
N THR A 234 5.39 6.45 -3.25
CA THR A 234 4.80 7.80 -3.13
C THR A 234 5.55 8.89 -3.91
N LEU A 235 5.92 8.61 -5.15
CA LEU A 235 6.77 9.48 -5.97
C LEU A 235 6.00 10.67 -6.54
N ASP A 236 4.75 10.42 -6.99
CA ASP A 236 3.99 11.43 -7.72
C ASP A 236 3.60 12.65 -6.88
N ILE A 237 3.53 12.51 -5.54
CA ILE A 237 3.28 13.64 -4.62
C ILE A 237 4.35 14.73 -4.69
N HIS A 238 5.54 14.42 -5.20
CA HIS A 238 6.63 15.39 -5.32
C HIS A 238 6.56 16.23 -6.59
N GLY A 239 5.60 15.98 -7.48
CA GLY A 239 5.49 16.73 -8.72
C GLY A 239 4.08 16.77 -9.33
N PHE A 240 3.23 15.81 -8.98
CA PHE A 240 1.90 15.63 -9.60
C PHE A 240 2.00 15.63 -11.13
N GLY A 241 2.82 14.73 -11.66
CA GLY A 241 3.13 14.60 -13.08
C GLY A 241 4.16 15.62 -13.61
N ARG A 242 4.67 16.55 -12.79
CA ARG A 242 5.68 17.53 -13.20
C ARG A 242 7.08 17.12 -12.72
N ASP A 243 8.08 17.50 -13.49
CA ASP A 243 9.49 17.34 -13.11
C ASP A 243 9.90 18.42 -12.10
N THR A 244 10.18 18.00 -10.86
CA THR A 244 10.62 18.88 -9.76
C THR A 244 11.98 18.42 -9.20
N PRO A 245 12.71 19.28 -8.48
CA PRO A 245 13.94 18.87 -7.81
C PRO A 245 13.72 17.73 -6.81
N GLU A 246 12.60 17.75 -6.07
CA GLU A 246 12.20 16.75 -5.08
C GLU A 246 11.95 15.40 -5.75
N LEU A 247 11.18 15.38 -6.84
CA LEU A 247 10.93 14.15 -7.61
C LEU A 247 12.23 13.58 -8.20
N ARG A 248 13.12 14.41 -8.74
CA ARG A 248 14.42 13.96 -9.25
C ARG A 248 15.29 13.35 -8.15
N CYS A 249 15.30 13.95 -6.94
CA CYS A 249 16.01 13.41 -5.79
C CYS A 249 15.43 12.04 -5.38
N ALA A 250 14.09 11.94 -5.27
CA ALA A 250 13.42 10.68 -4.96
C ALA A 250 13.74 9.59 -6.00
N LEU A 251 13.66 9.92 -7.29
CA LEU A 251 13.96 8.98 -8.37
C LEU A 251 15.42 8.51 -8.35
N ASP A 252 16.40 9.40 -8.10
CA ASP A 252 17.81 9.00 -7.97
C ASP A 252 18.01 8.04 -6.77
N ASN A 253 17.45 8.38 -5.62
CA ASN A 253 17.51 7.53 -4.43
C ASN A 253 16.86 6.17 -4.68
N LEU A 254 15.65 6.14 -5.24
CA LEU A 254 14.93 4.89 -5.50
C LEU A 254 15.65 4.01 -6.53
N THR A 255 16.18 4.62 -7.61
CA THR A 255 16.95 3.89 -8.61
C THR A 255 18.16 3.19 -8.00
N ARG A 256 18.90 3.89 -7.12
CA ARG A 256 20.07 3.30 -6.43
C ARG A 256 19.66 2.25 -5.39
N PHE A 257 18.58 2.49 -4.65
CA PHE A 257 18.04 1.55 -3.68
C PHE A 257 17.57 0.24 -4.36
N HIS A 258 16.78 0.35 -5.43
CA HIS A 258 16.33 -0.81 -6.20
C HIS A 258 17.51 -1.60 -6.81
N ARG A 259 18.51 -0.91 -7.40
CA ARG A 259 19.72 -1.57 -7.92
C ARG A 259 20.55 -2.26 -6.85
N ALA A 260 20.49 -1.80 -5.60
CA ALA A 260 21.13 -2.45 -4.45
C ALA A 260 20.31 -3.65 -3.92
N GLY A 261 19.17 -3.99 -4.53
CA GLY A 261 18.28 -5.09 -4.11
C GLY A 261 17.26 -4.71 -3.05
N GLY A 262 17.04 -3.41 -2.83
CA GLY A 262 16.05 -2.94 -1.86
C GLY A 262 14.61 -3.22 -2.30
N GLU A 263 13.75 -3.58 -1.36
CA GLU A 263 12.34 -3.88 -1.58
C GLU A 263 11.53 -2.58 -1.72
N VAL A 264 10.83 -2.46 -2.85
CA VAL A 264 9.94 -1.33 -3.15
C VAL A 264 8.49 -1.82 -3.14
N VAL A 265 7.61 -1.09 -2.46
CA VAL A 265 6.16 -1.33 -2.48
C VAL A 265 5.41 -0.10 -2.93
N TYR A 266 4.31 -0.33 -3.65
CA TYR A 266 3.46 0.75 -4.14
C TYR A 266 2.69 1.42 -3.01
N GLY A 267 2.66 2.74 -3.02
CA GLY A 267 1.79 3.60 -2.22
C GLY A 267 1.66 4.96 -2.86
N THR A 268 0.53 5.63 -2.63
CA THR A 268 0.23 6.90 -3.31
C THR A 268 0.26 8.11 -2.40
N ASP A 269 0.18 7.91 -1.09
CA ASP A 269 -0.12 8.98 -0.12
C ASP A 269 -1.45 9.67 -0.45
N LEU A 270 -2.48 8.85 -0.80
CA LEU A 270 -3.84 9.33 -1.05
C LEU A 270 -4.31 10.25 0.07
N GLY A 271 -4.76 11.43 -0.30
CA GLY A 271 -5.08 12.55 0.60
C GLY A 271 -4.08 13.69 0.48
N ASN A 272 -2.91 13.46 -0.14
CA ASN A 272 -1.93 14.49 -0.45
C ASN A 272 -2.21 15.06 -1.85
N GLY A 273 -2.65 16.32 -1.89
CA GLY A 273 -2.94 17.00 -3.15
C GLY A 273 -4.01 16.30 -4.02
N PRO A 274 -3.86 16.31 -5.36
CA PRO A 274 -4.85 15.79 -6.30
C PRO A 274 -4.72 14.28 -6.58
N ILE A 275 -4.12 13.50 -5.69
CA ILE A 275 -4.01 12.04 -5.87
C ILE A 275 -5.42 11.42 -5.91
N PRO A 276 -5.79 10.72 -6.99
CA PRO A 276 -7.13 10.16 -7.13
C PRO A 276 -7.32 8.89 -6.27
N SER A 277 -8.55 8.63 -5.86
CA SER A 277 -8.91 7.36 -5.22
C SER A 277 -8.80 6.19 -6.20
N GLY A 278 -8.12 5.12 -5.81
CA GLY A 278 -7.94 3.90 -6.61
C GLY A 278 -6.56 3.78 -7.26
N VAL A 279 -6.45 3.01 -8.33
CA VAL A 279 -5.19 2.84 -9.06
C VAL A 279 -4.69 4.18 -9.58
N HIS A 280 -3.44 4.49 -9.29
CA HIS A 280 -2.76 5.70 -9.75
C HIS A 280 -1.61 5.34 -10.70
N VAL A 281 -1.91 5.25 -11.99
CA VAL A 281 -0.95 4.85 -13.02
C VAL A 281 0.29 5.76 -13.09
N PRO A 282 0.21 7.10 -12.87
CA PRO A 282 1.41 7.93 -12.80
C PRO A 282 2.45 7.43 -11.78
N GLU A 283 2.03 6.94 -10.61
CA GLU A 283 2.95 6.37 -9.62
C GLU A 283 3.70 5.15 -10.18
N LEU A 284 3.00 4.24 -10.88
CA LEU A 284 3.61 3.08 -11.52
C LEU A 284 4.58 3.47 -12.65
N ARG A 285 4.27 4.53 -13.39
CA ARG A 285 5.19 5.09 -14.41
C ARG A 285 6.46 5.64 -13.77
N TRP A 286 6.38 6.25 -12.59
CA TRP A 286 7.56 6.70 -11.86
C TRP A 286 8.39 5.52 -11.35
N LEU A 287 7.77 4.43 -10.89
CA LEU A 287 8.48 3.18 -10.57
C LEU A 287 9.25 2.65 -11.81
N ARG A 288 8.60 2.65 -12.98
CA ARG A 288 9.28 2.31 -14.25
C ARG A 288 10.46 3.24 -14.55
N ALA A 289 10.30 4.53 -14.33
CA ALA A 289 11.38 5.52 -14.51
C ALA A 289 12.54 5.32 -13.53
N ALA A 290 12.27 4.82 -12.32
CA ALA A 290 13.29 4.44 -11.35
C ALA A 290 14.01 3.11 -11.69
N GLY A 291 13.58 2.42 -12.74
CA GLY A 291 14.27 1.23 -13.27
C GLY A 291 13.63 -0.12 -12.94
N LEU A 292 12.50 -0.14 -12.24
CA LEU A 292 11.75 -1.38 -12.04
C LEU A 292 11.24 -1.89 -13.40
N THR A 293 11.24 -3.20 -13.62
CA THR A 293 10.53 -3.83 -14.74
C THR A 293 9.02 -3.66 -14.58
N THR A 294 8.26 -3.86 -15.64
CA THR A 294 6.79 -3.79 -15.56
C THR A 294 6.25 -4.82 -14.57
N GLU A 295 6.82 -6.03 -14.56
CA GLU A 295 6.42 -7.09 -13.64
C GLU A 295 6.74 -6.73 -12.19
N GLU A 296 7.92 -6.17 -11.89
CA GLU A 296 8.25 -5.67 -10.55
C GLU A 296 7.32 -4.54 -10.10
N CYS A 297 6.86 -3.67 -11.01
CA CYS A 297 5.83 -2.67 -10.69
C CYS A 297 4.49 -3.32 -10.30
N LEU A 298 4.10 -4.39 -10.99
CA LEU A 298 2.89 -5.15 -10.65
C LEU A 298 3.05 -5.90 -9.32
N GLU A 299 4.21 -6.48 -9.05
CA GLU A 299 4.53 -7.10 -7.75
C GLU A 299 4.44 -6.08 -6.60
N ALA A 300 5.01 -4.90 -6.78
CA ALA A 300 4.91 -3.82 -5.80
C ALA A 300 3.47 -3.39 -5.55
N PHE A 301 2.61 -3.41 -6.60
CA PHE A 301 1.24 -2.93 -6.58
C PHE A 301 0.25 -3.93 -5.97
N VAL A 302 0.37 -5.23 -6.24
CA VAL A 302 -0.63 -6.22 -5.81
C VAL A 302 -0.47 -6.61 -4.33
N ARG A 303 -1.55 -7.15 -3.76
CA ARG A 303 -1.55 -7.61 -2.37
C ARG A 303 -0.91 -8.99 -2.20
N ALA A 304 -1.28 -9.92 -3.07
CA ALA A 304 -0.85 -11.31 -3.03
C ALA A 304 -1.03 -11.93 -4.43
N PRO A 305 -0.30 -12.99 -4.78
CA PRO A 305 -0.51 -13.71 -6.03
C PRO A 305 -1.87 -14.42 -6.06
N ILE A 306 -2.32 -14.79 -7.27
CA ILE A 306 -3.49 -15.67 -7.45
C ILE A 306 -3.04 -17.10 -7.21
N GLU A 307 -3.47 -17.66 -6.07
CA GLU A 307 -3.22 -19.04 -5.67
C GLU A 307 -4.30 -19.52 -4.70
N VAL A 308 -4.44 -20.83 -4.55
CA VAL A 308 -5.42 -21.42 -3.63
C VAL A 308 -5.10 -20.99 -2.19
N GLY A 309 -6.11 -20.50 -1.48
CA GLY A 309 -6.00 -19.98 -0.11
C GLY A 309 -5.73 -18.46 -0.05
N ALA A 310 -5.33 -17.81 -1.15
CA ALA A 310 -5.19 -16.37 -1.19
C ALA A 310 -6.55 -15.65 -1.11
N PRO A 311 -6.59 -14.37 -0.70
CA PRO A 311 -7.79 -13.56 -0.78
C PRO A 311 -8.34 -13.52 -2.20
N ALA A 312 -9.66 -13.61 -2.33
CA ALA A 312 -10.35 -13.51 -3.62
C ALA A 312 -10.50 -12.03 -4.05
N ASP A 313 -9.37 -11.36 -4.18
CA ASP A 313 -9.24 -9.96 -4.59
C ASP A 313 -8.64 -9.93 -6.00
N LEU A 314 -9.49 -9.71 -7.01
CA LEU A 314 -9.15 -9.87 -8.42
C LEU A 314 -9.48 -8.61 -9.22
N LEU A 315 -8.69 -8.37 -10.26
CA LEU A 315 -8.83 -7.28 -11.20
C LEU A 315 -8.82 -7.80 -12.63
N VAL A 316 -9.76 -7.34 -13.46
CA VAL A 316 -9.70 -7.52 -14.90
C VAL A 316 -9.52 -6.18 -15.57
N VAL A 317 -8.54 -6.10 -16.45
CA VAL A 317 -8.24 -4.92 -17.28
C VAL A 317 -8.38 -5.27 -18.76
N GLY A 318 -8.49 -4.24 -19.62
CA GLY A 318 -8.71 -4.43 -21.05
C GLY A 318 -7.58 -5.18 -21.74
N GLU A 319 -6.35 -4.78 -21.46
CA GLU A 319 -5.12 -5.34 -22.04
C GLU A 319 -4.14 -5.77 -20.96
N SER A 320 -3.11 -6.52 -21.36
CA SER A 320 -2.08 -6.98 -20.42
C SER A 320 -1.19 -5.82 -19.92
N PRO A 321 -1.15 -5.53 -18.63
CA PRO A 321 -0.27 -4.52 -18.06
C PRO A 321 1.21 -4.97 -18.00
N LEU A 322 1.51 -6.22 -18.34
CA LEU A 322 2.90 -6.70 -18.45
C LEU A 322 3.68 -6.01 -19.58
N GLY A 323 2.98 -5.50 -20.60
CA GLY A 323 3.58 -4.70 -21.66
C GLY A 323 3.72 -3.23 -21.29
N ASP A 324 2.67 -2.65 -20.72
CA ASP A 324 2.61 -1.26 -20.27
C ASP A 324 1.66 -1.13 -19.08
N VAL A 325 2.13 -0.57 -17.97
CA VAL A 325 1.31 -0.32 -16.78
C VAL A 325 0.10 0.59 -17.05
N ALA A 326 0.10 1.33 -18.16
CA ALA A 326 -1.04 2.15 -18.57
C ALA A 326 -2.32 1.35 -18.81
N ALA A 327 -2.23 0.05 -19.10
CA ALA A 327 -3.39 -0.82 -19.22
C ALA A 327 -4.25 -0.87 -17.93
N LEU A 328 -3.67 -0.52 -16.79
CA LEU A 328 -4.39 -0.41 -15.50
C LEU A 328 -5.38 0.76 -15.44
N ASP A 329 -5.37 1.68 -16.40
CA ASP A 329 -6.39 2.74 -16.52
C ASP A 329 -7.74 2.18 -17.03
N GLU A 330 -7.74 1.02 -17.75
CA GLU A 330 -8.95 0.40 -18.31
C GLU A 330 -9.44 -0.78 -17.46
N ILE A 331 -9.99 -0.48 -16.29
CA ILE A 331 -10.57 -1.49 -15.40
C ILE A 331 -11.93 -1.95 -15.91
N ARG A 332 -12.12 -3.26 -16.07
CA ARG A 332 -13.35 -3.90 -16.54
C ARG A 332 -14.12 -4.60 -15.43
N LEU A 333 -13.41 -5.23 -14.49
CA LEU A 333 -14.03 -5.94 -13.37
C LEU A 333 -13.14 -5.80 -12.12
N VAL A 334 -13.77 -5.59 -10.98
CA VAL A 334 -13.12 -5.68 -9.68
C VAL A 334 -13.89 -6.64 -8.79
N VAL A 335 -13.18 -7.62 -8.24
CA VAL A 335 -13.68 -8.54 -7.24
C VAL A 335 -12.93 -8.29 -5.93
N ARG A 336 -13.69 -8.13 -4.85
CA ARG A 336 -13.14 -8.03 -3.50
C ARG A 336 -13.77 -9.10 -2.60
N ALA A 337 -12.93 -9.87 -1.91
CA ALA A 337 -13.37 -10.96 -1.03
C ALA A 337 -14.37 -11.91 -1.71
N GLY A 338 -14.20 -12.17 -3.03
CA GLY A 338 -15.06 -13.05 -3.80
C GLY A 338 -16.38 -12.43 -4.27
N GLU A 339 -16.61 -11.14 -4.05
CA GLU A 339 -17.81 -10.41 -4.49
C GLU A 339 -17.44 -9.39 -5.56
N VAL A 340 -18.25 -9.30 -6.62
CA VAL A 340 -18.09 -8.27 -7.67
C VAL A 340 -18.47 -6.91 -7.09
N VAL A 341 -17.53 -5.97 -7.07
CA VAL A 341 -17.73 -4.61 -6.54
C VAL A 341 -17.73 -3.53 -7.61
N ALA A 342 -17.19 -3.84 -8.79
CA ALA A 342 -17.29 -2.99 -9.98
C ALA A 342 -17.20 -3.85 -11.24
N GLY A 343 -17.80 -3.38 -12.33
CA GLY A 343 -17.89 -4.07 -13.60
C GLY A 343 -19.34 -4.35 -13.98
N ASP A 344 -19.58 -4.52 -15.27
CA ASP A 344 -20.90 -4.81 -15.76
C ASP A 344 -21.02 -6.33 -16.00
N SER A 345 -21.97 -6.98 -15.34
CA SER A 345 -22.32 -8.37 -15.61
C SER A 345 -22.88 -8.57 -17.03
N SER A 346 -23.19 -7.51 -17.74
CA SER A 346 -23.69 -7.54 -19.13
C SER A 346 -22.59 -7.61 -20.20
N THR A 347 -21.31 -7.51 -19.85
CA THR A 347 -20.18 -7.76 -20.77
C THR A 347 -19.77 -9.23 -20.83
N MET A 348 -20.63 -10.10 -20.35
CA MET A 348 -20.47 -11.53 -20.17
C MET A 348 -21.33 -12.26 -21.18
N ASP A 349 -20.82 -12.56 -22.36
CA ASP A 349 -21.34 -13.53 -23.31
C ASP A 349 -20.28 -14.61 -23.59
#